data_60b84b9974d00bf4498f7595ccd974ac
#
_entry.id   60b84b9974d00bf4498f7595ccd974ac
#
_cell.length_a   1.000
_cell.length_b   1.000
_cell.length_c   1.000
_cell.angle_alpha   90.00
_cell.angle_beta   90.00
_cell.angle_gamma   90.00
#
_symmetry.space_group_name_H-M   'P 1'
#
loop_
_entity.id
_entity.type
_entity.pdbx_description
1 polymer ?
#
loop_
_entity_poly.entity_id
_entity_poly.type
_entity_poly.pdbx_seq_one_letter_code
_entity_poly.pdbx_strand_id
1 'polypeptide(L)'
;MWTQPGGYVLIGEGYWKRKAPSDYLAVLGGNEQEYFDHRGNVQAGIDAGLVPMHAVVASDDEWDEYEWKYARSIERFVREQPDDPDAVTMLDRIRRWRDGYLRWGRDTLGFGAYLFYRPGIRTT
;
A
#
# COMPACT_ATOMS: atom_id res chain seq x y z
N MET A 1 -3.58 0.46 -15.79
CA MET A 1 -2.51 -0.30 -16.47
C MET A 1 -3.08 -1.03 -17.66
N TRP A 2 -2.39 -0.95 -18.78
CA TRP A 2 -2.81 -1.59 -20.00
C TRP A 2 -2.15 -2.96 -20.17
N THR A 3 -2.93 -3.98 -20.54
CA THR A 3 -2.46 -5.35 -20.73
C THR A 3 -3.09 -5.94 -21.98
N GLN A 4 -2.29 -6.60 -22.80
CA GLN A 4 -2.80 -7.24 -24.01
C GLN A 4 -3.66 -8.45 -23.67
N PRO A 5 -4.70 -8.74 -24.51
CA PRO A 5 -5.48 -9.97 -24.34
C PRO A 5 -4.56 -11.22 -24.36
N GLY A 6 -4.83 -12.14 -23.46
CA GLY A 6 -4.01 -13.34 -23.28
C GLY A 6 -2.77 -13.14 -22.41
N GLY A 7 -2.53 -11.93 -21.93
CA GLY A 7 -1.39 -11.63 -21.07
C GLY A 7 -1.73 -11.66 -19.59
N TYR A 8 -0.68 -11.55 -18.78
CA TYR A 8 -0.79 -11.48 -17.33
C TYR A 8 -0.51 -10.07 -16.86
N VAL A 9 -1.12 -9.67 -15.76
CA VAL A 9 -0.87 -8.39 -15.10
C VAL A 9 -0.70 -8.61 -13.61
N LEU A 10 0.33 -7.98 -13.04
CA LEU A 10 0.58 -7.99 -11.60
C LEU A 10 0.31 -6.59 -11.06
N ILE A 11 -0.57 -6.51 -10.07
CA ILE A 11 -1.00 -5.25 -9.47
C ILE A 11 -0.68 -5.29 -7.98
N GLY A 12 0.07 -4.29 -7.51
CA GLY A 12 0.26 -4.06 -6.08
C GLY A 12 -0.76 -3.06 -5.57
N GLU A 13 -1.38 -3.35 -4.42
CA GLU A 13 -2.45 -2.50 -3.88
C GLU A 13 -2.53 -2.64 -2.37
N GLY A 14 -2.81 -1.52 -1.68
CA GLY A 14 -3.17 -1.54 -0.28
C GLY A 14 -4.55 -2.15 -0.06
N TYR A 15 -4.80 -2.62 1.14
CA TYR A 15 -6.13 -3.10 1.52
C TYR A 15 -6.35 -2.93 3.01
N TRP A 16 -7.62 -2.76 3.41
CA TRP A 16 -7.98 -2.70 4.82
C TRP A 16 -8.09 -4.11 5.39
N LYS A 17 -7.31 -4.38 6.45
CA LYS A 17 -7.44 -5.61 7.24
C LYS A 17 -8.62 -5.50 8.19
N ARG A 18 -8.93 -4.28 8.62
CA ARG A 18 -10.05 -3.94 9.49
C ARG A 18 -10.40 -2.48 9.28
N LYS A 19 -11.49 -2.03 9.90
CA LYS A 19 -11.92 -0.64 9.80
C LYS A 19 -10.84 0.28 10.37
N ALA A 20 -10.47 1.30 9.61
CA ALA A 20 -9.47 2.28 10.02
C ALA A 20 -10.05 3.25 11.04
N PRO A 21 -9.35 3.49 12.16
CA PRO A 21 -9.72 4.58 13.08
C PRO A 21 -9.59 5.93 12.40
N SER A 22 -10.43 6.88 12.79
CA SER A 22 -10.39 8.24 12.22
C SER A 22 -9.03 8.92 12.42
N ASP A 23 -8.37 8.66 13.56
CA ASP A 23 -7.05 9.21 13.83
C ASP A 23 -6.00 8.71 12.85
N TYR A 24 -6.10 7.43 12.44
CA TYR A 24 -5.19 6.88 11.44
C TYR A 24 -5.47 7.46 10.05
N LEU A 25 -6.74 7.63 9.69
CA LEU A 25 -7.10 8.27 8.43
C LEU A 25 -6.54 9.69 8.34
N ALA A 26 -6.51 10.42 9.45
CA ALA A 26 -5.89 11.75 9.51
C ALA A 26 -4.39 11.69 9.23
N VAL A 27 -3.68 10.68 9.74
CA VAL A 27 -2.25 10.50 9.46
C VAL A 27 -2.02 10.18 7.98
N LEU A 28 -2.86 9.31 7.39
CA LEU A 28 -2.77 8.95 5.98
C LEU A 28 -3.13 10.11 5.06
N GLY A 29 -3.93 11.05 5.54
CA GLY A 29 -4.40 12.18 4.73
C GLY A 29 -5.49 11.79 3.74
N GLY A 30 -6.24 10.72 4.02
CA GLY A 30 -7.27 10.20 3.13
C GLY A 30 -8.53 9.77 3.87
N ASN A 31 -9.30 8.91 3.22
CA ASN A 31 -10.54 8.38 3.79
C ASN A 31 -10.60 6.86 3.56
N GLU A 32 -11.57 6.22 4.20
CA GLU A 32 -11.68 4.75 4.15
C GLU A 32 -12.10 4.21 2.79
N GLN A 33 -12.62 5.06 1.89
CA GLN A 33 -12.98 4.65 0.53
C GLN A 33 -11.80 4.53 -0.42
N GLU A 34 -10.61 4.97 -0.02
CA GLU A 34 -9.42 4.89 -0.87
C GLU A 34 -8.94 3.47 -1.11
N TYR A 35 -9.25 2.56 -0.20
CA TYR A 35 -8.86 1.16 -0.32
C TYR A 35 -10.07 0.26 -0.13
N PHE A 36 -10.03 -0.88 -0.82
CA PHE A 36 -10.93 -2.00 -0.55
C PHE A 36 -10.30 -2.90 0.52
N ASP A 37 -11.02 -3.92 0.95
CA ASP A 37 -10.40 -5.04 1.65
C ASP A 37 -9.73 -5.97 0.63
N HIS A 38 -9.10 -7.03 1.11
CA HIS A 38 -8.38 -7.97 0.25
C HIS A 38 -9.30 -8.61 -0.79
N ARG A 39 -10.48 -9.05 -0.38
CA ARG A 39 -11.48 -9.60 -1.30
C ARG A 39 -11.93 -8.56 -2.33
N GLY A 40 -12.13 -7.32 -1.89
CA GLY A 40 -12.54 -6.21 -2.76
C GLY A 40 -11.53 -5.92 -3.87
N ASN A 41 -10.23 -6.03 -3.59
CA ASN A 41 -9.21 -5.87 -4.61
C ASN A 41 -9.29 -6.96 -5.68
N VAL A 42 -9.53 -8.21 -5.28
CA VAL A 42 -9.74 -9.31 -6.22
C VAL A 42 -11.00 -9.06 -7.04
N GLN A 43 -12.09 -8.66 -6.38
CA GLN A 43 -13.36 -8.42 -7.06
C GLN A 43 -13.26 -7.27 -8.06
N ALA A 44 -12.49 -6.23 -7.74
CA ALA A 44 -12.27 -5.11 -8.67
C ALA A 44 -11.63 -5.59 -9.98
N GLY A 45 -10.68 -6.53 -9.91
CA GLY A 45 -10.08 -7.14 -11.09
C GLY A 45 -11.10 -7.95 -11.90
N ILE A 46 -11.93 -8.73 -11.21
CA ILE A 46 -13.00 -9.51 -11.85
C ILE A 46 -13.98 -8.58 -12.58
N ASP A 47 -14.40 -7.50 -11.92
CA ASP A 47 -15.33 -6.53 -12.50
C ASP A 47 -14.74 -5.82 -13.73
N ALA A 48 -13.41 -5.74 -13.80
CA ALA A 48 -12.69 -5.19 -14.94
C ALA A 48 -12.49 -6.23 -16.07
N GLY A 49 -13.02 -7.44 -15.93
CA GLY A 49 -12.91 -8.49 -16.94
C GLY A 49 -11.65 -9.35 -16.82
N LEU A 50 -10.96 -9.27 -15.70
CA LEU A 50 -9.75 -10.06 -15.46
C LEU A 50 -10.06 -11.33 -14.68
N VAL A 51 -9.20 -12.33 -14.81
CA VAL A 51 -9.32 -13.59 -14.08
C VAL A 51 -8.25 -13.65 -13.01
N PRO A 52 -8.61 -13.72 -11.71
CA PRO A 52 -7.61 -13.81 -10.66
C PRO A 52 -6.90 -15.16 -10.69
N MET A 53 -5.58 -15.13 -10.68
CA MET A 53 -4.75 -16.33 -10.75
C MET A 53 -4.04 -16.60 -9.44
N HIS A 54 -3.63 -15.55 -8.73
CA HIS A 54 -2.90 -15.69 -7.48
C HIS A 54 -2.87 -14.36 -6.75
N ALA A 55 -2.75 -14.41 -5.44
CA ALA A 55 -2.53 -13.23 -4.62
C ALA A 55 -1.60 -13.59 -3.46
N VAL A 56 -0.72 -12.66 -3.12
CA VAL A 56 0.12 -12.74 -1.93
C VAL A 56 -0.02 -11.43 -1.17
N VAL A 57 0.09 -11.52 0.14
CA VAL A 57 0.08 -10.33 0.98
C VAL A 57 1.40 -10.21 1.71
N ALA A 58 1.84 -8.98 1.94
CA ALA A 58 3.05 -8.72 2.71
C ALA A 58 2.86 -9.23 4.14
N SER A 59 3.86 -9.96 4.63
CA SER A 59 3.90 -10.35 6.04
C SER A 59 4.15 -9.12 6.93
N ASP A 60 3.90 -9.26 8.22
CA ASP A 60 4.21 -8.20 9.17
C ASP A 60 5.70 -7.84 9.13
N ASP A 61 6.58 -8.84 8.99
CA ASP A 61 8.02 -8.60 8.91
C ASP A 61 8.42 -7.84 7.65
N GLU A 62 7.83 -8.16 6.50
CA GLU A 62 8.09 -7.45 5.26
C GLU A 62 7.61 -6.00 5.33
N TRP A 63 6.42 -5.80 5.91
CA TRP A 63 5.83 -4.48 6.09
C TRP A 63 6.66 -3.63 7.07
N ASP A 64 7.08 -4.23 8.18
CA ASP A 64 7.96 -3.60 9.17
C ASP A 64 9.29 -3.20 8.51
N GLU A 65 9.91 -4.08 7.74
CA GLU A 65 11.18 -3.79 7.05
C GLU A 65 11.05 -2.57 6.15
N TYR A 66 9.99 -2.48 5.39
CA TYR A 66 9.72 -1.34 4.51
C TYR A 66 9.57 -0.04 5.31
N GLU A 67 8.74 -0.05 6.35
CA GLU A 67 8.45 1.15 7.14
C GLU A 67 9.65 1.59 7.97
N TRP A 68 10.36 0.67 8.60
CA TRP A 68 11.55 1.02 9.37
C TRP A 68 12.68 1.52 8.48
N LYS A 69 12.88 0.93 7.33
CA LYS A 69 13.90 1.37 6.36
C LYS A 69 13.63 2.80 5.91
N TYR A 70 12.38 3.10 5.59
CA TYR A 70 11.99 4.45 5.20
C TYR A 70 12.22 5.45 6.33
N ALA A 71 11.75 5.14 7.53
CA ALA A 71 11.89 6.02 8.67
C ALA A 71 13.35 6.30 9.02
N ARG A 72 14.19 5.27 9.08
CA ARG A 72 15.60 5.49 9.44
C ARG A 72 16.39 6.20 8.34
N SER A 73 15.99 6.07 7.08
CA SER A 73 16.65 6.81 5.99
C SER A 73 16.39 8.31 6.12
N ILE A 74 15.20 8.72 6.51
CA ILE A 74 14.88 10.13 6.75
C ILE A 74 15.60 10.63 8.02
N GLU A 75 15.61 9.84 9.10
CA GLU A 75 16.34 10.21 10.33
C GLU A 75 17.83 10.43 10.02
N ARG A 76 18.42 9.57 9.23
CA ARG A 76 19.83 9.69 8.81
C ARG A 76 20.06 10.93 7.97
N PHE A 77 19.21 11.19 6.98
CA PHE A 77 19.32 12.37 6.12
C PHE A 77 19.31 13.64 6.95
N VAL A 78 18.36 13.78 7.88
CA VAL A 78 18.23 14.97 8.72
C VAL A 78 19.45 15.14 9.62
N ARG A 79 19.98 14.06 10.16
CA ARG A 79 21.18 14.09 11.00
C ARG A 79 22.41 14.54 10.21
N GLU A 80 22.52 14.09 8.95
CA GLU A 80 23.66 14.42 8.09
C GLU A 80 23.53 15.79 7.42
N GLN A 81 22.30 16.27 7.25
CA GLN A 81 22.00 17.55 6.62
C GLN A 81 21.11 18.43 7.51
N PRO A 82 21.60 18.80 8.73
CA PRO A 82 20.75 19.52 9.68
C PRO A 82 20.38 20.94 9.22
N ASP A 83 21.15 21.51 8.30
CA ASP A 83 20.91 22.85 7.76
C ASP A 83 19.98 22.85 6.54
N ASP A 84 19.53 21.68 6.08
CA ASP A 84 18.57 21.61 4.99
C ASP A 84 17.27 22.32 5.42
N PRO A 85 16.72 23.22 4.59
CA PRO A 85 15.53 23.98 4.97
C PRO A 85 14.29 23.12 5.20
N ASP A 86 14.26 21.90 4.65
CA ASP A 86 13.15 20.99 4.80
C ASP A 86 13.34 19.97 5.93
N ALA A 87 14.50 19.99 6.62
CA ALA A 87 14.86 18.97 7.60
C ALA A 87 13.82 18.83 8.72
N VAL A 88 13.39 19.94 9.32
CA VAL A 88 12.41 19.92 10.43
C VAL A 88 11.07 19.33 9.97
N THR A 89 10.59 19.76 8.81
CA THR A 89 9.32 19.31 8.25
C THR A 89 9.38 17.81 7.90
N MET A 90 10.46 17.37 7.29
CA MET A 90 10.67 15.96 6.96
C MET A 90 10.69 15.09 8.20
N LEU A 91 11.39 15.55 9.23
CA LEU A 91 11.51 14.81 10.48
C LEU A 91 10.15 14.67 11.19
N ASP A 92 9.41 15.77 11.29
CA ASP A 92 8.07 15.76 11.90
C ASP A 92 7.13 14.82 11.14
N ARG A 93 7.19 14.87 9.82
CA ARG A 93 6.34 14.04 8.96
C ARG A 93 6.64 12.55 9.12
N ILE A 94 7.92 12.17 9.10
CA ILE A 94 8.28 10.75 9.18
C ILE A 94 8.00 10.19 10.58
N ARG A 95 8.19 10.97 11.62
CA ARG A 95 7.91 10.54 12.99
C ARG A 95 6.42 10.35 13.22
N ARG A 96 5.61 11.24 12.67
CA ARG A 96 4.16 11.13 12.71
C ARG A 96 3.69 9.89 11.92
N TRP A 97 4.27 9.67 10.76
CA TRP A 97 3.98 8.51 9.91
C TRP A 97 4.33 7.20 10.62
N ARG A 98 5.54 7.11 11.16
CA ARG A 98 6.02 5.94 11.90
C ARG A 98 5.14 5.65 13.11
N ASP A 99 4.80 6.68 13.88
CA ASP A 99 3.91 6.53 15.03
C ASP A 99 2.54 6.00 14.61
N GLY A 100 1.98 6.55 13.53
CA GLY A 100 0.70 6.09 12.99
C GLY A 100 0.76 4.63 12.53
N TYR A 101 1.85 4.24 11.89
CA TYR A 101 2.06 2.85 11.50
C TYR A 101 2.09 1.91 12.71
N LEU A 102 2.85 2.27 13.75
CA LEU A 102 2.99 1.44 14.93
C LEU A 102 1.70 1.37 15.77
N ARG A 103 0.95 2.47 15.83
CA ARG A 103 -0.32 2.50 16.57
C ARG A 103 -1.43 1.76 15.85
N TRP A 104 -1.54 1.96 14.52
CA TRP A 104 -2.72 1.52 13.78
C TRP A 104 -2.38 0.80 12.48
N GLY A 105 -1.44 1.32 11.71
CA GLY A 105 -1.22 0.89 10.33
C GLY A 105 -0.85 -0.57 10.20
N ARG A 106 0.02 -1.06 11.07
CA ARG A 106 0.49 -2.45 11.05
C ARG A 106 -0.65 -3.45 11.16
N ASP A 107 -1.67 -3.14 11.96
CA ASP A 107 -2.80 -4.05 12.20
C ASP A 107 -4.02 -3.73 11.32
N THR A 108 -4.02 -2.60 10.63
CA THR A 108 -5.20 -2.08 9.94
C THR A 108 -5.05 -2.07 8.43
N LEU A 109 -3.88 -1.69 7.92
CA LEU A 109 -3.61 -1.58 6.49
C LEU A 109 -2.62 -2.66 6.08
N GLY A 110 -2.91 -3.36 5.01
CA GLY A 110 -2.02 -4.33 4.42
C GLY A 110 -1.64 -3.94 3.00
N PHE A 111 -0.73 -4.69 2.42
CA PHE A 111 -0.34 -4.55 1.03
C PHE A 111 -0.38 -5.92 0.35
N GLY A 112 -1.05 -5.99 -0.80
CA GLY A 112 -1.18 -7.21 -1.57
C GLY A 112 -0.63 -7.05 -2.96
N ALA A 113 -0.17 -8.17 -3.54
CA ALA A 113 0.18 -8.27 -4.94
C ALA A 113 -0.75 -9.29 -5.59
N TYR A 114 -1.40 -8.90 -6.67
CA TYR A 114 -2.48 -9.66 -7.30
C TYR A 114 -2.10 -9.96 -8.73
N LEU A 115 -2.08 -11.26 -9.07
CA LEU A 115 -1.81 -11.72 -10.42
C LEU A 115 -3.13 -12.04 -11.11
N PHE A 116 -3.36 -11.39 -12.22
CA PHE A 116 -4.55 -11.61 -13.06
C PHE A 116 -4.15 -12.07 -14.44
N TYR A 117 -5.06 -12.77 -15.09
CA TYR A 117 -4.98 -13.12 -16.49
C TYR A 117 -6.04 -12.33 -17.24
N ARG A 118 -5.67 -11.75 -18.38
CA ARG A 118 -6.61 -11.07 -19.26
C ARG A 118 -7.03 -12.04 -20.36
N PRO A 119 -8.28 -12.52 -20.36
CA PRO A 119 -8.75 -13.43 -21.40
C PRO A 119 -8.65 -12.81 -22.80
N GLY A 120 -8.31 -13.63 -23.77
CA GLY A 120 -8.37 -13.22 -25.16
C GLY A 120 -9.82 -12.97 -25.62
N ILE A 121 -9.95 -12.22 -26.71
CA ILE A 121 -11.25 -11.99 -27.33
C ILE A 121 -11.71 -13.31 -27.96
N ARG A 122 -12.90 -13.78 -27.55
CA ARG A 122 -13.49 -14.94 -28.19
C ARG A 122 -14.29 -14.51 -29.40
N THR A 123 -13.90 -15.02 -30.53
CA THR A 123 -14.70 -14.92 -31.74
C THR A 123 -15.38 -16.25 -31.97
N THR A 124 -16.65 -16.28 -31.81
CA THR A 124 -17.43 -17.47 -32.11
C THR A 124 -18.45 -17.17 -33.15
#